data_567acbab32539269fbe25460920f2961
#
_entry.id   567acbab32539269fbe25460920f2961
#
_cell.length_a   1.000
_cell.length_b   1.000
_cell.length_c   1.000
_cell.angle_alpha   90.00
_cell.angle_beta   90.00
_cell.angle_gamma   90.00
#
_symmetry.space_group_name_H-M   'P 1'
#
loop_
_entity.id
_entity.type
_entity.pdbx_description
1 polymer ?
#
loop_
_entity_poly.entity_id
_entity_poly.type
_entity_poly.pdbx_seq_one_letter_code
_entity_poly.pdbx_strand_id
1 'polypeptide(L)'
;MKFQKIFLLSVGALTSLSSLNSCQQDPFEDIVSHERAITGFALAQGQIGVAEITRTAETGKVVVYVVPNTDLTKVTPRIETSYHAEVSPASGVPTDFSGTNRTRTYNVTSQSGETRQWTVEIKDYVSDLDGTWSVTNLQFQYFIGEGESWGWNGTKALASNIPDASKELDNTLTFAVTGVTADGMLTGTYNHQAGPDGQFANFMYNTTDYNYKFRRLPRNQGTWLRNFADNTITFNPGTTQTKTVALEFSADKRSLKMPFNVQPYDIDWNGDGGKKELGGAKTYWYTLRK
;
A
#
# COMPACT_ATOMS: atom_id res chain seq x y z
N MET A 1 -43.83 73.59 -22.59
CA MET A 1 -43.01 74.86 -22.57
C MET A 1 -41.54 74.50 -22.54
N LYS A 2 -40.81 74.95 -23.60
CA LYS A 2 -39.37 75.20 -23.74
C LYS A 2 -38.38 74.07 -23.30
N PHE A 3 -37.78 73.40 -24.27
CA PHE A 3 -36.48 73.59 -24.92
C PHE A 3 -35.29 73.85 -24.01
N GLN A 4 -34.34 72.93 -24.01
CA GLN A 4 -32.97 73.30 -24.48
C GLN A 4 -32.14 72.05 -24.75
N LYS A 5 -31.63 72.03 -25.98
CA LYS A 5 -30.58 71.12 -26.49
C LYS A 5 -29.23 71.58 -25.92
N ILE A 6 -28.39 70.65 -25.49
CA ILE A 6 -26.97 70.89 -25.44
C ILE A 6 -26.26 69.72 -26.17
N PHE A 7 -25.61 70.11 -27.24
CA PHE A 7 -24.61 69.35 -27.97
C PHE A 7 -23.33 69.28 -27.18
N LEU A 8 -22.73 68.14 -26.99
CA LEU A 8 -21.35 68.06 -26.58
C LEU A 8 -20.61 66.96 -27.35
N LEU A 9 -19.50 67.43 -27.90
CA LEU A 9 -18.61 66.79 -28.82
C LEU A 9 -18.08 65.43 -28.34
N SER A 10 -18.07 64.49 -29.30
CA SER A 10 -17.30 63.30 -29.29
C SER A 10 -15.81 63.59 -29.45
N VAL A 11 -15.01 63.27 -28.41
CA VAL A 11 -13.56 63.13 -28.55
C VAL A 11 -13.27 61.65 -28.59
N GLY A 12 -12.93 61.18 -29.78
CA GLY A 12 -12.49 59.82 -30.00
C GLY A 12 -11.10 59.59 -29.38
N ALA A 13 -11.04 58.75 -28.37
CA ALA A 13 -9.79 58.16 -27.91
C ALA A 13 -9.61 56.84 -28.62
N LEU A 14 -8.85 56.79 -29.68
CA LEU A 14 -8.27 55.58 -30.27
C LEU A 14 -7.27 55.01 -29.24
N THR A 15 -7.69 54.12 -28.37
CA THR A 15 -6.77 53.27 -27.63
C THR A 15 -6.31 52.18 -28.56
N SER A 16 -5.08 52.28 -29.07
CA SER A 16 -4.36 51.20 -29.73
C SER A 16 -4.21 50.03 -28.74
N LEU A 17 -4.98 48.93 -28.94
CA LEU A 17 -4.65 47.63 -28.38
C LEU A 17 -3.32 47.19 -29.05
N SER A 18 -2.21 47.49 -28.39
CA SER A 18 -0.98 46.76 -28.63
C SER A 18 -1.21 45.35 -28.10
N SER A 19 -1.48 44.42 -29.01
CA SER A 19 -1.36 43.01 -28.76
C SER A 19 0.06 42.73 -28.29
N LEU A 20 0.24 42.59 -27.00
CA LEU A 20 1.42 41.95 -26.42
C LEU A 20 1.37 40.49 -26.85
N ASN A 21 1.85 40.18 -28.04
CA ASN A 21 2.37 38.87 -28.35
C ASN A 21 3.60 38.69 -27.47
N SER A 22 3.38 38.31 -26.21
CA SER A 22 4.38 37.66 -25.41
C SER A 22 4.64 36.33 -26.11
N CYS A 23 5.62 36.31 -27.02
CA CYS A 23 6.29 35.04 -27.31
C CYS A 23 6.77 34.52 -25.97
N GLN A 24 6.06 33.54 -25.44
CA GLN A 24 6.59 32.68 -24.40
C GLN A 24 7.68 31.84 -25.08
N GLN A 25 8.86 32.48 -25.22
CA GLN A 25 10.05 31.74 -25.60
C GLN A 25 10.31 30.76 -24.49
N ASP A 26 10.29 29.47 -24.83
CA ASP A 26 10.71 28.44 -23.90
C ASP A 26 12.13 28.81 -23.43
N PRO A 27 12.37 29.10 -22.16
CA PRO A 27 13.68 29.48 -21.66
C PRO A 27 14.76 28.41 -21.92
N PHE A 28 14.34 27.23 -22.38
CA PHE A 28 15.19 26.07 -22.69
C PHE A 28 15.29 25.81 -24.21
N GLU A 29 14.72 26.65 -25.10
CA GLU A 29 14.67 26.42 -26.55
C GLU A 29 16.06 26.25 -27.18
N ASP A 30 17.08 26.92 -26.60
CA ASP A 30 18.47 26.85 -27.06
C ASP A 30 19.32 25.80 -26.29
N ILE A 31 18.74 25.10 -25.32
CA ILE A 31 19.47 24.12 -24.51
C ILE A 31 19.24 22.72 -25.06
N VAL A 32 20.25 22.18 -25.73
CA VAL A 32 20.22 20.80 -26.21
C VAL A 32 20.40 19.83 -25.02
N SER A 33 19.41 19.00 -24.77
CA SER A 33 19.45 18.06 -23.68
C SER A 33 20.38 16.87 -23.98
N HIS A 34 21.29 16.56 -23.07
CA HIS A 34 22.16 15.38 -23.08
C HIS A 34 21.59 14.23 -22.24
N GLU A 35 20.44 14.45 -21.59
CA GLU A 35 19.81 13.42 -20.75
C GLU A 35 19.21 12.30 -21.59
N ARG A 36 19.57 11.06 -21.23
CA ARG A 36 19.15 9.82 -21.90
C ARG A 36 18.69 8.79 -20.89
N ALA A 37 17.70 9.18 -20.10
CA ALA A 37 17.17 8.36 -19.02
C ALA A 37 15.76 7.84 -19.31
N ILE A 38 15.48 6.62 -18.86
CA ILE A 38 14.14 6.17 -18.55
C ILE A 38 13.79 6.74 -17.18
N THR A 39 12.71 7.52 -17.10
CA THR A 39 12.23 8.15 -15.86
C THR A 39 11.01 7.46 -15.29
N GLY A 40 10.27 6.72 -16.13
CA GLY A 40 9.13 5.90 -15.73
C GLY A 40 8.99 4.66 -16.61
N PHE A 41 8.55 3.56 -16.01
CA PHE A 41 8.26 2.33 -16.73
C PHE A 41 7.07 1.63 -16.06
N ALA A 42 6.02 1.35 -16.83
CA ALA A 42 4.82 0.73 -16.32
C ALA A 42 4.26 -0.30 -17.29
N LEU A 43 3.75 -1.40 -16.76
CA LEU A 43 2.99 -2.41 -17.50
C LEU A 43 1.50 -2.17 -17.28
N ALA A 44 0.71 -2.43 -18.31
CA ALA A 44 -0.75 -2.26 -18.23
C ALA A 44 -1.43 -3.27 -17.29
N GLN A 45 -0.81 -4.43 -17.06
CA GLN A 45 -1.37 -5.51 -16.25
C GLN A 45 -0.28 -6.25 -15.46
N GLY A 46 -0.66 -6.73 -14.29
CA GLY A 46 0.15 -7.61 -13.46
C GLY A 46 1.31 -6.95 -12.70
N GLN A 47 1.65 -5.70 -12.97
CA GLN A 47 2.73 -5.02 -12.25
C GLN A 47 2.33 -4.73 -10.80
N ILE A 48 3.28 -4.93 -9.90
CA ILE A 48 3.16 -4.63 -8.48
C ILE A 48 4.11 -3.47 -8.12
N GLY A 49 3.54 -2.40 -7.61
CA GLY A 49 4.29 -1.20 -7.24
C GLY A 49 4.86 -0.45 -8.45
N VAL A 50 5.78 0.46 -8.20
CA VAL A 50 6.51 1.20 -9.22
C VAL A 50 7.77 0.45 -9.65
N ALA A 51 8.20 0.64 -10.89
CA ALA A 51 9.45 0.06 -11.37
C ALA A 51 10.65 0.67 -10.62
N GLU A 52 11.62 -0.18 -10.28
CA GLU A 52 12.90 0.27 -9.72
C GLU A 52 13.80 0.70 -10.87
N ILE A 53 14.19 1.97 -10.89
CA ILE A 53 15.01 2.56 -11.95
C ILE A 53 16.37 2.97 -11.37
N THR A 54 17.43 2.38 -11.90
CA THR A 54 18.81 2.70 -11.52
C THR A 54 19.65 3.01 -12.75
N ARG A 55 20.64 3.90 -12.63
CA ARG A 55 21.55 4.23 -13.74
C ARG A 55 22.97 4.48 -13.28
N THR A 56 23.90 4.18 -14.16
CA THR A 56 25.30 4.63 -14.11
C THR A 56 25.56 5.64 -15.22
N ALA A 57 26.80 6.07 -15.39
CA ALA A 57 27.18 6.94 -16.53
C ALA A 57 26.89 6.27 -17.88
N GLU A 58 27.12 4.96 -17.99
CA GLU A 58 27.11 4.22 -19.26
C GLU A 58 25.84 3.40 -19.49
N THR A 59 25.23 2.89 -18.43
CA THR A 59 24.11 1.96 -18.51
C THR A 59 22.96 2.34 -17.60
N GLY A 60 21.77 1.85 -17.94
CA GLY A 60 20.58 1.93 -17.08
C GLY A 60 19.94 0.56 -16.84
N LYS A 61 19.27 0.42 -15.72
CA LYS A 61 18.51 -0.77 -15.39
C LYS A 61 17.14 -0.40 -14.85
N VAL A 62 16.11 -1.12 -15.31
CA VAL A 62 14.74 -1.09 -14.80
C VAL A 62 14.39 -2.48 -14.32
N VAL A 63 13.90 -2.60 -13.08
CA VAL A 63 13.35 -3.85 -12.55
C VAL A 63 11.87 -3.65 -12.30
N VAL A 64 11.05 -4.53 -12.86
CA VAL A 64 9.60 -4.53 -12.71
C VAL A 64 9.17 -5.80 -12.02
N TYR A 65 8.42 -5.69 -10.95
CA TYR A 65 7.83 -6.84 -10.27
C TYR A 65 6.41 -7.08 -10.78
N VAL A 66 6.08 -8.33 -11.04
CA VAL A 66 4.75 -8.74 -11.53
C VAL A 66 4.16 -9.85 -10.66
N VAL A 67 2.85 -9.98 -10.69
CA VAL A 67 2.17 -11.15 -10.11
C VAL A 67 2.71 -12.43 -10.77
N PRO A 68 3.02 -13.48 -10.00
CA PRO A 68 3.45 -14.76 -10.55
C PRO A 68 2.49 -15.28 -11.63
N ASN A 69 3.04 -15.87 -12.69
CA ASN A 69 2.31 -16.37 -13.85
C ASN A 69 1.63 -15.28 -14.73
N THR A 70 2.03 -14.02 -14.61
CA THR A 70 1.64 -12.99 -15.59
C THR A 70 2.11 -13.39 -16.98
N ASP A 71 1.22 -13.31 -17.99
CA ASP A 71 1.60 -13.54 -19.38
C ASP A 71 2.54 -12.44 -19.88
N LEU A 72 3.78 -12.81 -20.18
CA LEU A 72 4.84 -11.93 -20.64
C LEU A 72 5.13 -12.03 -22.13
N THR A 73 4.36 -12.80 -22.89
CA THR A 73 4.60 -13.02 -24.34
C THR A 73 4.31 -11.78 -25.17
N LYS A 74 3.40 -10.92 -24.70
CA LYS A 74 3.01 -9.70 -25.42
C LYS A 74 2.67 -8.56 -24.45
N VAL A 75 3.69 -8.02 -23.84
CA VAL A 75 3.56 -6.91 -22.88
C VAL A 75 3.66 -5.58 -23.62
N THR A 76 2.79 -4.64 -23.30
CA THR A 76 2.81 -3.28 -23.88
C THR A 76 3.27 -2.28 -22.78
N PRO A 77 4.57 -1.97 -22.70
CA PRO A 77 5.08 -1.08 -21.67
C PRO A 77 4.79 0.39 -21.99
N ARG A 78 4.40 1.17 -20.98
CA ARG A 78 4.43 2.62 -21.02
C ARG A 78 5.79 3.07 -20.49
N ILE A 79 6.56 3.79 -21.33
CA ILE A 79 7.90 4.26 -20.99
C ILE A 79 7.90 5.77 -21.01
N GLU A 80 8.39 6.37 -19.95
CA GLU A 80 8.65 7.80 -19.86
C GLU A 80 10.16 8.03 -19.90
N THR A 81 10.60 9.02 -20.68
CA THR A 81 12.01 9.36 -20.86
C THR A 81 12.30 10.76 -20.37
N SER A 82 13.57 11.07 -20.22
CA SER A 82 14.03 12.46 -20.01
C SER A 82 13.59 13.37 -21.16
N TYR A 83 13.58 14.67 -20.89
CA TYR A 83 13.13 15.70 -21.81
C TYR A 83 13.81 15.58 -23.19
N HIS A 84 13.01 15.57 -24.26
CA HIS A 84 13.44 15.37 -25.65
C HIS A 84 14.27 14.11 -25.94
N ALA A 85 14.29 13.12 -25.04
CA ALA A 85 14.92 11.84 -25.34
C ALA A 85 13.94 10.87 -25.98
N GLU A 86 14.42 10.07 -26.93
CA GLU A 86 13.68 9.04 -27.64
C GLU A 86 14.09 7.64 -27.14
N VAL A 87 13.15 6.71 -27.07
CA VAL A 87 13.41 5.34 -26.66
C VAL A 87 13.10 4.35 -27.79
N SER A 88 13.95 3.37 -27.98
CA SER A 88 13.76 2.29 -28.95
C SER A 88 13.99 0.92 -28.28
N PRO A 89 13.02 -0.04 -28.35
CA PRO A 89 11.67 0.08 -28.92
C PRO A 89 10.84 1.19 -28.26
N ALA A 90 9.92 1.80 -29.01
CA ALA A 90 9.13 2.93 -28.54
C ALA A 90 8.14 2.50 -27.43
N SER A 91 7.72 3.48 -26.59
CA SER A 91 6.64 3.32 -25.63
C SER A 91 5.37 2.82 -26.33
N GLY A 92 4.67 1.86 -25.73
CA GLY A 92 3.44 1.27 -26.28
C GLY A 92 3.67 0.19 -27.35
N VAL A 93 4.90 -0.11 -27.73
CA VAL A 93 5.19 -1.23 -28.65
C VAL A 93 5.14 -2.56 -27.91
N PRO A 94 4.31 -3.53 -28.36
CA PRO A 94 4.26 -4.85 -27.77
C PRO A 94 5.63 -5.54 -27.79
N THR A 95 6.06 -6.00 -26.64
CA THR A 95 7.38 -6.59 -26.42
C THR A 95 7.21 -7.94 -25.69
N ASP A 96 7.97 -8.94 -26.14
CA ASP A 96 7.99 -10.25 -25.51
C ASP A 96 9.08 -10.31 -24.43
N PHE A 97 8.70 -10.61 -23.19
CA PHE A 97 9.58 -10.83 -22.04
C PHE A 97 9.55 -12.29 -21.55
N SER A 98 8.96 -13.22 -22.30
CA SER A 98 8.82 -14.63 -21.88
C SER A 98 10.14 -15.44 -21.93
N GLY A 99 11.22 -14.87 -22.49
CA GLY A 99 12.53 -15.52 -22.53
C GLY A 99 13.10 -15.86 -21.15
N THR A 100 14.05 -16.79 -21.09
CA THR A 100 14.60 -17.37 -19.84
C THR A 100 15.03 -16.33 -18.80
N ASN A 101 15.59 -15.21 -19.24
CA ASN A 101 16.06 -14.16 -18.33
C ASN A 101 15.02 -13.05 -18.12
N ARG A 102 13.86 -13.10 -18.78
CA ARG A 102 12.82 -12.07 -18.74
C ARG A 102 13.35 -10.65 -18.87
N THR A 103 14.36 -10.46 -19.75
CA THR A 103 15.01 -9.17 -19.98
C THR A 103 14.82 -8.68 -21.41
N ARG A 104 14.81 -7.37 -21.59
CA ARG A 104 14.87 -6.68 -22.87
C ARG A 104 15.75 -5.46 -22.78
N THR A 105 16.42 -5.17 -23.89
CA THR A 105 17.26 -3.98 -24.06
C THR A 105 16.48 -2.88 -24.74
N TYR A 106 16.60 -1.68 -24.22
CA TYR A 106 16.10 -0.44 -24.78
C TYR A 106 17.28 0.52 -24.96
N ASN A 107 17.27 1.26 -26.04
CA ASN A 107 18.23 2.34 -26.26
C ASN A 107 17.52 3.68 -26.11
N VAL A 108 18.03 4.55 -25.26
CA VAL A 108 17.52 5.91 -25.10
C VAL A 108 18.51 6.87 -25.68
N THR A 109 18.06 7.64 -26.66
CA THR A 109 18.88 8.64 -27.38
C THR A 109 18.46 10.02 -26.92
N SER A 110 19.41 10.82 -26.45
CA SER A 110 19.20 12.23 -26.07
C SER A 110 18.94 13.11 -27.27
N GLN A 111 18.48 14.34 -27.06
CA GLN A 111 18.35 15.37 -28.09
C GLN A 111 19.67 15.68 -28.77
N SER A 112 20.79 15.55 -28.04
CA SER A 112 22.16 15.74 -28.61
C SER A 112 22.65 14.53 -29.45
N GLY A 113 21.88 13.44 -29.54
CA GLY A 113 22.22 12.22 -30.29
C GLY A 113 23.04 11.19 -29.52
N GLU A 114 23.32 11.43 -28.23
CA GLU A 114 24.02 10.46 -27.40
C GLU A 114 23.06 9.33 -26.97
N THR A 115 23.55 8.09 -26.96
CA THR A 115 22.74 6.92 -26.63
C THR A 115 23.21 6.27 -25.34
N ARG A 116 22.23 5.79 -24.53
CA ARG A 116 22.45 4.90 -23.37
C ARG A 116 21.63 3.66 -23.51
N GLN A 117 22.26 2.52 -23.23
CA GLN A 117 21.58 1.25 -23.19
C GLN A 117 20.94 1.02 -21.82
N TRP A 118 19.68 0.57 -21.84
CA TRP A 118 18.88 0.21 -20.69
C TRP A 118 18.48 -1.26 -20.72
N THR A 119 18.67 -1.96 -19.63
CA THR A 119 18.17 -3.32 -19.47
C THR A 119 16.91 -3.29 -18.60
N VAL A 120 15.80 -3.73 -19.16
CA VAL A 120 14.55 -3.94 -18.42
C VAL A 120 14.46 -5.40 -18.04
N GLU A 121 14.30 -5.69 -16.77
CA GLU A 121 14.16 -7.04 -16.20
C GLU A 121 12.79 -7.16 -15.51
N ILE A 122 12.04 -8.22 -15.81
CA ILE A 122 10.76 -8.52 -15.15
C ILE A 122 10.96 -9.69 -14.19
N LYS A 123 10.55 -9.51 -12.93
CA LYS A 123 10.64 -10.51 -11.87
C LYS A 123 9.27 -10.85 -11.30
N ASP A 124 9.08 -12.13 -10.95
CA ASP A 124 7.92 -12.49 -10.13
C ASP A 124 8.05 -11.83 -8.75
N TYR A 125 6.97 -11.23 -8.31
CA TYR A 125 6.91 -10.70 -6.96
C TYR A 125 6.80 -11.85 -5.96
N VAL A 126 7.63 -11.81 -4.95
CA VAL A 126 7.56 -12.73 -3.80
C VAL A 126 6.98 -11.97 -2.63
N SER A 127 5.78 -12.32 -2.23
CA SER A 127 5.12 -11.67 -1.09
C SER A 127 5.72 -12.12 0.25
N ASP A 128 6.04 -11.17 1.12
CA ASP A 128 6.41 -11.45 2.50
C ASP A 128 5.29 -12.20 3.26
N LEU A 129 4.04 -12.01 2.84
CA LEU A 129 2.87 -12.64 3.45
C LEU A 129 2.67 -14.10 3.04
N ASP A 130 3.00 -14.47 1.79
CA ASP A 130 2.67 -15.79 1.25
C ASP A 130 3.14 -16.93 2.13
N GLY A 131 2.30 -17.96 2.22
CA GLY A 131 2.53 -19.17 3.00
C GLY A 131 1.76 -19.18 4.33
N THR A 132 2.10 -20.16 5.16
CA THR A 132 1.40 -20.43 6.42
C THR A 132 2.15 -19.82 7.60
N TRP A 133 1.42 -19.10 8.42
CA TRP A 133 1.86 -18.46 9.64
C TRP A 133 1.15 -19.11 10.83
N SER A 134 1.90 -19.45 11.87
CA SER A 134 1.35 -19.96 13.14
C SER A 134 1.20 -18.82 14.13
N VAL A 135 0.08 -18.76 14.82
CA VAL A 135 -0.14 -17.82 15.92
C VAL A 135 0.72 -18.26 17.11
N THR A 136 1.63 -17.42 17.56
CA THR A 136 2.54 -17.75 18.67
C THR A 136 2.28 -16.93 19.92
N ASN A 137 1.60 -15.80 19.80
CA ASN A 137 1.29 -14.95 20.95
C ASN A 137 0.06 -14.08 20.65
N LEU A 138 -0.69 -13.79 21.72
CA LEU A 138 -1.84 -12.91 21.72
C LEU A 138 -1.76 -12.04 22.98
N GLN A 139 -1.49 -10.76 22.79
CA GLN A 139 -1.26 -9.80 23.88
C GLN A 139 -2.18 -8.59 23.73
N PHE A 140 -2.43 -7.93 24.83
CA PHE A 140 -3.13 -6.64 24.84
C PHE A 140 -2.43 -5.63 25.74
N GLN A 141 -2.60 -4.37 25.40
CA GLN A 141 -2.15 -3.23 26.21
C GLN A 141 -3.38 -2.50 26.73
N TYR A 142 -3.36 -2.18 28.01
CA TYR A 142 -4.45 -1.54 28.72
C TYR A 142 -3.97 -0.30 29.48
N PHE A 143 -4.90 0.62 29.70
CA PHE A 143 -4.72 1.84 30.46
C PHE A 143 -5.94 2.02 31.36
N ILE A 144 -5.69 2.23 32.65
CA ILE A 144 -6.73 2.45 33.65
C ILE A 144 -6.45 3.78 34.32
N GLY A 145 -7.43 4.71 34.34
CA GLY A 145 -7.23 6.04 34.89
C GLY A 145 -6.10 6.79 34.19
N GLU A 146 -6.10 6.78 32.87
CA GLU A 146 -5.04 7.42 32.07
C GLU A 146 -4.96 8.93 32.38
N GLY A 147 -3.76 9.38 32.73
CA GLY A 147 -3.53 10.79 33.17
C GLY A 147 -3.72 11.03 34.66
N GLU A 148 -4.27 10.06 35.40
CA GLU A 148 -4.49 10.17 36.82
C GLU A 148 -3.29 9.66 37.64
N SER A 149 -3.02 10.24 38.80
CA SER A 149 -1.90 9.81 39.65
C SER A 149 -2.05 8.39 40.21
N TRP A 150 -3.27 7.88 40.28
CA TRP A 150 -3.61 6.53 40.70
C TRP A 150 -3.76 5.56 39.56
N GLY A 151 -3.61 6.05 38.32
CA GLY A 151 -3.74 5.22 37.12
C GLY A 151 -2.63 4.17 36.99
N TRP A 152 -2.95 3.09 36.30
CA TRP A 152 -1.94 2.08 35.92
C TRP A 152 -2.16 1.58 34.50
N ASN A 153 -1.12 1.07 33.91
CA ASN A 153 -1.14 0.48 32.58
C ASN A 153 -0.24 -0.73 32.51
N GLY A 154 -0.36 -1.50 31.45
CA GLY A 154 0.49 -2.64 31.24
C GLY A 154 0.20 -3.37 29.93
N THR A 155 1.05 -4.36 29.69
CA THR A 155 0.90 -5.33 28.60
C THR A 155 0.87 -6.73 29.18
N LYS A 156 -0.11 -7.53 28.78
CA LYS A 156 -0.28 -8.92 29.24
C LYS A 156 -0.63 -9.85 28.07
N ALA A 157 -0.32 -11.13 28.23
CA ALA A 157 -0.95 -12.15 27.41
C ALA A 157 -2.47 -12.16 27.67
N LEU A 158 -3.27 -12.21 26.60
CA LEU A 158 -4.74 -12.17 26.76
C LEU A 158 -5.24 -13.39 27.56
N ALA A 159 -4.59 -14.52 27.43
CA ALA A 159 -4.88 -15.75 28.20
C ALA A 159 -4.71 -15.58 29.72
N SER A 160 -3.99 -14.57 30.19
CA SER A 160 -3.87 -14.27 31.64
C SER A 160 -5.19 -13.81 32.25
N ASN A 161 -6.03 -13.15 31.45
CA ASN A 161 -7.35 -12.70 31.88
C ASN A 161 -8.45 -13.62 31.29
N ILE A 162 -8.32 -14.01 30.04
CA ILE A 162 -9.28 -14.89 29.34
C ILE A 162 -8.55 -16.20 28.99
N PRO A 163 -8.58 -17.24 29.82
CA PRO A 163 -7.85 -18.49 29.60
C PRO A 163 -8.14 -19.12 28.24
N ASP A 164 -9.38 -19.00 27.75
CA ASP A 164 -9.82 -19.55 26.47
C ASP A 164 -9.08 -18.91 25.28
N ALA A 165 -8.47 -17.74 25.46
CA ALA A 165 -7.63 -17.09 24.43
C ALA A 165 -6.40 -17.94 24.05
N SER A 166 -5.99 -18.90 24.88
CA SER A 166 -4.92 -19.85 24.57
C SER A 166 -5.23 -20.73 23.36
N LYS A 167 -6.49 -20.96 23.03
CA LYS A 167 -6.93 -21.71 21.85
C LYS A 167 -6.58 -21.03 20.52
N GLU A 168 -6.21 -19.76 20.54
CA GLU A 168 -5.70 -19.10 19.33
C GLU A 168 -4.23 -19.42 19.07
N LEU A 169 -3.48 -19.97 20.03
CA LEU A 169 -2.02 -20.11 19.95
C LEU A 169 -1.55 -21.30 19.11
N ASP A 170 -2.44 -22.19 18.68
CA ASP A 170 -2.15 -23.27 17.74
C ASP A 170 -2.80 -23.03 16.35
N ASN A 171 -3.54 -21.91 16.21
CA ASN A 171 -4.18 -21.53 14.98
C ASN A 171 -3.17 -21.15 13.90
N THR A 172 -3.56 -21.32 12.64
CA THR A 172 -2.75 -20.97 11.49
C THR A 172 -3.47 -19.99 10.58
N LEU A 173 -2.68 -19.13 9.94
CA LEU A 173 -3.15 -18.17 8.96
C LEU A 173 -2.33 -18.32 7.68
N THR A 174 -2.95 -18.85 6.64
CA THR A 174 -2.30 -19.05 5.34
C THR A 174 -2.71 -17.93 4.40
N PHE A 175 -1.73 -17.29 3.75
CA PHE A 175 -1.95 -16.27 2.74
C PHE A 175 -1.48 -16.75 1.37
N ALA A 176 -2.20 -16.35 0.33
CA ALA A 176 -1.81 -16.54 -1.05
C ALA A 176 -2.14 -15.29 -1.88
N VAL A 177 -1.18 -14.80 -2.65
CA VAL A 177 -1.39 -13.71 -3.61
C VAL A 177 -2.18 -14.25 -4.80
N THR A 178 -3.21 -13.53 -5.24
CA THR A 178 -4.03 -13.90 -6.40
C THR A 178 -4.04 -12.83 -7.49
N GLY A 179 -3.60 -11.61 -7.19
CA GLY A 179 -3.63 -10.54 -8.19
C GLY A 179 -3.16 -9.19 -7.65
N VAL A 180 -3.43 -8.18 -8.46
CA VAL A 180 -3.18 -6.77 -8.17
C VAL A 180 -4.36 -5.96 -8.69
N THR A 181 -4.76 -4.93 -7.96
CA THR A 181 -5.79 -3.98 -8.39
C THR A 181 -5.25 -3.00 -9.43
N ALA A 182 -6.14 -2.27 -10.11
CA ALA A 182 -5.75 -1.22 -11.07
C ALA A 182 -4.87 -0.12 -10.45
N ASP A 183 -5.02 0.13 -9.16
CA ASP A 183 -4.25 1.12 -8.38
C ASP A 183 -2.96 0.51 -7.81
N GLY A 184 -2.58 -0.71 -8.19
CA GLY A 184 -1.33 -1.35 -7.79
C GLY A 184 -1.33 -1.97 -6.38
N MET A 185 -2.49 -2.11 -5.72
CA MET A 185 -2.60 -2.82 -4.45
C MET A 185 -2.62 -4.33 -4.66
N LEU A 186 -1.91 -5.06 -3.82
CA LEU A 186 -1.85 -6.52 -3.89
C LEU A 186 -3.12 -7.15 -3.32
N THR A 187 -3.69 -8.12 -4.03
CA THR A 187 -4.88 -8.87 -3.60
C THR A 187 -4.56 -10.34 -3.40
N GLY A 188 -5.32 -10.99 -2.53
CA GLY A 188 -5.15 -12.41 -2.32
C GLY A 188 -6.27 -13.04 -1.50
N THR A 189 -6.05 -14.31 -1.18
CA THR A 189 -6.89 -15.08 -0.27
C THR A 189 -6.16 -15.36 1.03
N TYR A 190 -6.90 -15.49 2.09
CA TYR A 190 -6.40 -16.02 3.36
C TYR A 190 -7.26 -17.21 3.81
N ASN A 191 -6.67 -18.05 4.65
CA ASN A 191 -7.38 -19.10 5.35
C ASN A 191 -6.90 -19.13 6.81
N HIS A 192 -7.76 -18.70 7.73
CA HIS A 192 -7.53 -18.74 9.16
C HIS A 192 -8.20 -19.98 9.71
N GLN A 193 -7.41 -20.96 10.09
CA GLN A 193 -7.85 -22.27 10.58
C GLN A 193 -7.57 -22.40 12.06
N ALA A 194 -8.51 -23.02 12.76
CA ALA A 194 -8.27 -23.54 14.08
C ALA A 194 -7.15 -24.59 14.00
N GLY A 195 -6.29 -24.60 15.00
CA GLY A 195 -5.18 -25.54 15.08
C GLY A 195 -5.60 -26.98 15.32
N PRO A 196 -4.69 -27.82 15.83
CA PRO A 196 -4.95 -29.21 16.14
C PRO A 196 -6.10 -29.46 17.12
N ASP A 197 -6.41 -28.50 17.98
CA ASP A 197 -7.55 -28.59 18.91
C ASP A 197 -8.91 -28.36 18.22
N GLY A 198 -8.93 -27.91 16.98
CA GLY A 198 -10.12 -27.63 16.18
C GLY A 198 -10.96 -26.46 16.71
N GLN A 199 -10.39 -25.59 17.56
CA GLN A 199 -11.14 -24.57 18.27
C GLN A 199 -10.60 -23.16 18.01
N PHE A 200 -11.49 -22.19 17.96
CA PHE A 200 -11.17 -20.78 18.10
C PHE A 200 -11.58 -20.30 19.50
N ALA A 201 -10.82 -19.36 20.03
CA ALA A 201 -11.14 -18.79 21.34
C ALA A 201 -12.54 -18.19 21.40
N ASN A 202 -13.19 -18.36 22.54
CA ASN A 202 -14.37 -17.61 22.92
C ASN A 202 -13.96 -16.61 24.01
N PHE A 203 -13.86 -15.33 23.64
CA PHE A 203 -13.33 -14.29 24.52
C PHE A 203 -14.34 -13.91 25.61
N MET A 204 -14.57 -14.82 26.55
CA MET A 204 -15.41 -14.62 27.71
C MET A 204 -14.56 -14.44 28.98
N TYR A 205 -14.85 -13.45 29.77
CA TYR A 205 -14.31 -13.29 31.13
C TYR A 205 -15.44 -13.45 32.14
N ASN A 206 -15.44 -14.55 32.86
CA ASN A 206 -16.58 -14.97 33.65
C ASN A 206 -17.84 -15.00 32.76
N THR A 207 -18.86 -14.19 33.07
CA THR A 207 -20.11 -14.11 32.32
C THR A 207 -20.10 -12.94 31.28
N THR A 208 -19.03 -12.17 31.21
CA THR A 208 -18.95 -10.97 30.34
C THR A 208 -18.36 -11.35 28.98
N ASP A 209 -19.05 -11.00 27.91
CA ASP A 209 -18.61 -11.23 26.52
C ASP A 209 -17.70 -10.09 26.05
N TYR A 210 -16.46 -10.44 25.71
CA TYR A 210 -15.46 -9.56 25.10
C TYR A 210 -15.17 -9.91 23.64
N ASN A 211 -15.95 -10.78 22.98
CA ASN A 211 -15.74 -11.13 21.57
C ASN A 211 -15.81 -9.90 20.66
N TYR A 212 -16.65 -8.92 20.96
CA TYR A 212 -16.75 -7.67 20.23
C TYR A 212 -15.44 -6.85 20.24
N LYS A 213 -14.61 -7.01 21.27
CA LYS A 213 -13.29 -6.36 21.40
C LYS A 213 -12.17 -7.15 20.75
N PHE A 214 -12.08 -8.45 21.03
CA PHE A 214 -10.89 -9.25 20.73
C PHE A 214 -11.03 -10.16 19.52
N ARG A 215 -12.24 -10.40 19.00
CA ARG A 215 -12.43 -11.16 17.76
C ARG A 215 -12.27 -10.23 16.54
N ARG A 216 -11.03 -9.84 16.26
CA ARG A 216 -10.71 -8.91 15.17
C ARG A 216 -10.17 -9.60 13.93
N LEU A 217 -9.47 -10.72 14.09
CA LEU A 217 -8.99 -11.53 12.98
C LEU A 217 -10.15 -12.39 12.46
N PRO A 218 -10.55 -12.26 11.18
CA PRO A 218 -11.63 -13.05 10.62
C PRO A 218 -11.26 -14.53 10.58
N ARG A 219 -12.25 -15.39 10.83
CA ARG A 219 -12.11 -16.86 10.81
C ARG A 219 -12.34 -17.41 9.42
N ASN A 220 -11.84 -18.63 9.18
CA ASN A 220 -12.01 -19.37 7.93
C ASN A 220 -11.38 -18.66 6.73
N GLN A 221 -11.96 -18.88 5.55
CA GLN A 221 -11.47 -18.34 4.30
C GLN A 221 -12.05 -16.97 3.98
N GLY A 222 -11.26 -16.16 3.33
CA GLY A 222 -11.66 -14.86 2.83
C GLY A 222 -10.63 -14.25 1.87
N THR A 223 -10.85 -13.00 1.54
CA THR A 223 -9.97 -12.23 0.66
C THR A 223 -9.26 -11.13 1.44
N TRP A 224 -8.15 -10.68 0.91
CA TRP A 224 -7.42 -9.56 1.48
C TRP A 224 -6.93 -8.60 0.42
N LEU A 225 -6.67 -7.37 0.85
CA LEU A 225 -6.08 -6.30 0.06
C LEU A 225 -4.91 -5.71 0.86
N ARG A 226 -3.73 -5.58 0.26
CA ARG A 226 -2.56 -4.95 0.89
C ARG A 226 -2.28 -3.59 0.30
N ASN A 227 -2.23 -2.58 1.17
CA ASN A 227 -1.73 -1.26 0.86
C ASN A 227 -0.27 -1.14 1.30
N PHE A 228 0.64 -0.94 0.35
CA PHE A 228 2.07 -0.79 0.64
C PHE A 228 2.42 0.59 1.19
N ALA A 229 1.66 1.63 0.86
CA ALA A 229 1.93 2.99 1.32
C ALA A 229 1.78 3.11 2.84
N ASP A 230 0.71 2.47 3.38
CA ASP A 230 0.40 2.48 4.82
C ASP A 230 0.90 1.23 5.53
N ASN A 231 1.48 0.28 4.79
CA ASN A 231 1.86 -1.04 5.27
C ASN A 231 0.72 -1.77 6.01
N THR A 232 -0.49 -1.73 5.45
CA THR A 232 -1.69 -2.34 6.02
C THR A 232 -2.21 -3.50 5.19
N ILE A 233 -2.94 -4.40 5.85
CA ILE A 233 -3.79 -5.40 5.20
C ILE A 233 -5.24 -5.16 5.58
N THR A 234 -6.13 -5.24 4.60
CA THR A 234 -7.59 -5.20 4.80
C THR A 234 -8.15 -6.57 4.50
N PHE A 235 -8.68 -7.24 5.51
CA PHE A 235 -9.41 -8.49 5.39
C PHE A 235 -10.83 -8.24 4.91
N ASN A 236 -11.34 -9.09 4.02
CA ASN A 236 -12.69 -9.05 3.47
C ASN A 236 -13.12 -7.65 2.99
N PRO A 237 -12.34 -6.99 2.10
CA PRO A 237 -12.64 -5.65 1.64
C PRO A 237 -14.05 -5.58 1.01
N GLY A 238 -14.77 -4.50 1.29
CA GLY A 238 -16.12 -4.27 0.76
C GLY A 238 -17.24 -5.07 1.42
N THR A 239 -16.97 -5.81 2.51
CA THR A 239 -17.99 -6.54 3.26
C THR A 239 -18.26 -5.91 4.62
N THR A 240 -19.33 -6.35 5.31
CA THR A 240 -19.63 -5.95 6.71
C THR A 240 -18.58 -6.47 7.71
N GLN A 241 -17.76 -7.44 7.31
CA GLN A 241 -16.68 -8.02 8.13
C GLN A 241 -15.31 -7.43 7.80
N THR A 242 -15.25 -6.32 7.09
CA THR A 242 -14.00 -5.64 6.76
C THR A 242 -13.21 -5.27 8.01
N LYS A 243 -11.93 -5.65 8.05
CA LYS A 243 -10.98 -5.30 9.12
C LYS A 243 -9.66 -4.88 8.49
N THR A 244 -9.16 -3.70 8.84
CA THR A 244 -7.85 -3.22 8.42
C THR A 244 -6.90 -3.21 9.61
N VAL A 245 -5.68 -3.69 9.38
CA VAL A 245 -4.63 -3.78 10.40
C VAL A 245 -3.26 -3.50 9.78
N ALA A 246 -2.38 -2.87 10.54
CA ALA A 246 -0.99 -2.69 10.15
C ALA A 246 -0.23 -4.02 10.18
N LEU A 247 0.81 -4.13 9.37
CA LEU A 247 1.70 -5.27 9.32
C LEU A 247 3.08 -4.85 9.83
N GLU A 248 3.49 -5.39 10.96
CA GLU A 248 4.80 -5.13 11.55
C GLU A 248 5.68 -6.39 11.40
N PHE A 249 6.48 -6.45 10.34
CA PHE A 249 7.39 -7.57 10.12
C PHE A 249 8.69 -7.42 10.91
N SER A 250 9.22 -8.55 11.39
CA SER A 250 10.63 -8.62 11.81
C SER A 250 11.58 -8.39 10.64
N ALA A 251 12.83 -8.04 10.92
CA ALA A 251 13.85 -7.79 9.89
C ALA A 251 14.07 -8.99 8.96
N ASP A 252 14.00 -10.21 9.50
CA ASP A 252 14.14 -11.47 8.77
C ASP A 252 12.85 -11.95 8.08
N LYS A 253 11.75 -11.19 8.21
CA LYS A 253 10.42 -11.51 7.66
C LYS A 253 9.82 -12.83 8.14
N ARG A 254 10.32 -13.39 9.24
CA ARG A 254 9.82 -14.65 9.83
C ARG A 254 8.82 -14.45 10.95
N SER A 255 8.69 -13.24 11.47
CA SER A 255 7.70 -12.87 12.47
C SER A 255 6.87 -11.69 11.96
N LEU A 256 5.59 -11.72 12.25
CA LEU A 256 4.61 -10.71 11.87
C LEU A 256 3.75 -10.37 13.08
N LYS A 257 3.70 -9.09 13.46
CA LYS A 257 2.77 -8.57 14.45
C LYS A 257 1.64 -7.83 13.74
N MET A 258 0.42 -8.10 14.15
CA MET A 258 -0.82 -7.47 13.67
C MET A 258 -1.50 -6.73 14.82
N PRO A 259 -1.26 -5.43 15.02
CA PRO A 259 -1.86 -4.64 16.07
C PRO A 259 -3.25 -4.14 15.67
N PHE A 260 -4.25 -4.46 16.48
CA PHE A 260 -5.63 -4.00 16.34
C PHE A 260 -5.95 -2.96 17.40
N ASN A 261 -6.51 -1.83 16.99
CA ASN A 261 -7.10 -0.89 17.92
C ASN A 261 -8.37 -1.49 18.53
N VAL A 262 -8.49 -1.38 19.84
CA VAL A 262 -9.63 -1.91 20.61
C VAL A 262 -10.58 -0.78 20.94
N GLN A 263 -11.85 -0.98 20.59
CA GLN A 263 -12.95 -0.05 20.91
C GLN A 263 -14.20 -0.86 21.23
N PRO A 264 -15.08 -0.35 22.11
CA PRO A 264 -14.96 0.88 22.91
C PRO A 264 -13.97 0.74 24.07
N TYR A 265 -13.54 1.89 24.61
CA TYR A 265 -12.84 1.99 25.88
C TYR A 265 -13.92 2.09 26.97
N ASP A 266 -14.22 0.96 27.61
CA ASP A 266 -15.41 0.79 28.47
C ASP A 266 -15.05 0.09 29.77
N ILE A 267 -14.32 0.78 30.65
CA ILE A 267 -13.90 0.26 31.95
C ILE A 267 -15.13 0.05 32.84
N ASP A 268 -15.33 -1.21 33.28
CA ASP A 268 -16.25 -1.54 34.38
C ASP A 268 -15.58 -1.16 35.72
N TRP A 269 -15.88 0.01 36.23
CA TRP A 269 -15.29 0.53 37.48
C TRP A 269 -15.71 -0.29 38.71
N ASN A 270 -16.83 -1.00 38.64
CA ASN A 270 -17.30 -1.89 39.71
C ASN A 270 -16.76 -3.32 39.56
N GLY A 271 -16.11 -3.61 38.43
CA GLY A 271 -15.52 -4.91 38.16
C GLY A 271 -14.22 -5.14 38.92
N ASP A 272 -13.79 -6.37 38.95
CA ASP A 272 -12.47 -6.76 39.44
C ASP A 272 -11.34 -6.21 38.56
N GLY A 273 -10.09 -6.48 38.95
CA GLY A 273 -8.91 -6.03 38.19
C GLY A 273 -8.90 -6.52 36.75
N GLY A 274 -9.30 -7.76 36.49
CA GLY A 274 -9.35 -8.35 35.14
C GLY A 274 -10.38 -7.65 34.24
N LYS A 275 -11.58 -7.36 34.76
CA LYS A 275 -12.59 -6.59 34.02
C LYS A 275 -12.12 -5.18 33.71
N LYS A 276 -11.46 -4.50 34.65
CA LYS A 276 -10.90 -3.17 34.44
C LYS A 276 -9.84 -3.19 33.33
N GLU A 277 -8.93 -4.14 33.37
CA GLU A 277 -7.88 -4.30 32.33
C GLU A 277 -8.46 -4.57 30.95
N LEU A 278 -9.42 -5.49 30.85
CA LEU A 278 -10.09 -5.82 29.58
C LEU A 278 -10.93 -4.65 29.05
N GLY A 279 -11.62 -3.93 29.92
CA GLY A 279 -12.33 -2.69 29.59
C GLY A 279 -11.38 -1.56 29.15
N GLY A 280 -10.24 -1.43 29.82
CA GLY A 280 -9.20 -0.46 29.54
C GLY A 280 -8.26 -0.82 28.39
N ALA A 281 -8.50 -1.94 27.69
CA ALA A 281 -7.68 -2.34 26.53
C ALA A 281 -7.81 -1.32 25.41
N LYS A 282 -6.67 -0.82 24.90
CA LYS A 282 -6.61 0.10 23.77
C LYS A 282 -6.07 -0.55 22.51
N THR A 283 -5.14 -1.47 22.67
CA THR A 283 -4.52 -2.19 21.57
C THR A 283 -4.40 -3.65 21.95
N TYR A 284 -4.65 -4.53 21.01
CA TYR A 284 -4.31 -5.92 21.15
C TYR A 284 -3.69 -6.43 19.84
N TRP A 285 -2.84 -7.46 19.90
CA TRP A 285 -2.15 -7.93 18.72
C TRP A 285 -1.92 -9.43 18.74
N TYR A 286 -1.98 -9.97 17.53
CA TYR A 286 -1.45 -11.30 17.23
C TYR A 286 0.03 -11.17 16.88
N THR A 287 0.84 -12.12 17.34
CA THR A 287 2.19 -12.38 16.81
C THR A 287 2.14 -13.71 16.09
N LEU A 288 2.53 -13.71 14.82
CA LEU A 288 2.58 -14.86 13.95
C LEU A 288 4.01 -15.18 13.57
N ARG A 289 4.28 -16.47 13.26
CA ARG A 289 5.61 -16.92 12.86
C ARG A 289 5.52 -17.95 11.72
N LYS A 290 6.46 -17.83 10.76
CA LYS A 290 6.71 -18.82 9.72
C LYS A 290 7.64 -19.90 10.19
#